data_5e615a8589974a6bbc5ca854ac44a395
#
_entry.id   5e615a8589974a6bbc5ca854ac44a395
#
_cell.length_a   1.000
_cell.length_b   1.000
_cell.length_c   1.000
_cell.angle_alpha   90.00
_cell.angle_beta   90.00
_cell.angle_gamma   90.00
#
_symmetry.space_group_name_H-M   'P 1'
#
loop_
_entity.id
_entity.type
_entity.pdbx_description
1 polymer ?
#
loop_
_entity_poly.entity_id
_entity_poly.type
_entity_poly.pdbx_seq_one_letter_code
_entity_poly.pdbx_strand_id
1 'polypeptide(L)'
;MNERDVEQVRLVPWSEGDFWLLRRTNSPEMTEHLGGPESEEKLADRHRRYVEPFAGRMYRVTLAESGETVGSIGYWEREWQGERVWETGWGILPEFQGRGLAATAARALVDVVRQRAANGGHPTLHAFPEAEHAASNGVCRKAGFTLRGQVDFEYPKGNPIRSNDWCVDLRTGPAAATG
;
A
#
# COMPACT_ATOMS: atom_id res chain seq x y z
N MET A 1 1.14 30.63 5.97
CA MET A 1 1.05 29.60 4.92
C MET A 1 0.02 28.59 5.42
N ASN A 2 -1.13 28.56 4.76
CA ASN A 2 -2.19 27.66 5.18
C ASN A 2 -1.71 26.22 5.01
N GLU A 3 -1.54 25.49 6.09
CA GLU A 3 -1.69 24.04 6.07
C GLU A 3 -3.07 23.81 5.48
N ARG A 4 -3.12 23.44 4.19
CA ARG A 4 -4.35 22.95 3.62
C ARG A 4 -4.75 21.79 4.49
N ASP A 5 -5.98 21.79 4.97
CA ASP A 5 -6.58 20.66 5.67
C ASP A 5 -6.35 19.41 4.82
N VAL A 6 -5.32 18.64 5.17
CA VAL A 6 -5.08 17.36 4.53
C VAL A 6 -6.22 16.45 5.00
N GLU A 7 -7.02 16.00 4.05
CA GLU A 7 -8.12 15.09 4.37
C GLU A 7 -7.59 13.89 5.16
N GLN A 8 -8.19 13.64 6.31
CA GLN A 8 -7.83 12.52 7.16
C GLN A 8 -8.52 11.24 6.68
N VAL A 9 -7.81 10.13 6.82
CA VAL A 9 -8.33 8.82 6.48
C VAL A 9 -8.33 7.90 7.70
N ARG A 10 -9.17 6.85 7.63
CA ARG A 10 -9.14 5.73 8.56
C ARG A 10 -8.86 4.45 7.81
N LEU A 11 -8.09 3.57 8.42
CA LEU A 11 -7.84 2.23 7.93
C LEU A 11 -8.80 1.28 8.64
N VAL A 12 -9.78 0.78 7.88
CA VAL A 12 -10.80 -0.15 8.37
C VAL A 12 -10.40 -1.56 7.96
N PRO A 13 -10.25 -2.52 8.89
CA PRO A 13 -9.88 -3.89 8.53
C PRO A 13 -10.80 -4.47 7.46
N TRP A 14 -10.19 -5.15 6.48
CA TRP A 14 -10.91 -5.81 5.39
C TRP A 14 -11.89 -6.85 5.93
N SER A 15 -13.09 -6.89 5.36
CA SER A 15 -14.15 -7.79 5.74
C SER A 15 -14.78 -8.50 4.54
N GLU A 16 -15.64 -9.47 4.81
CA GLU A 16 -16.37 -10.21 3.77
C GLU A 16 -17.20 -9.29 2.84
N GLY A 17 -17.68 -8.16 3.37
CA GLY A 17 -18.46 -7.17 2.62
C GLY A 17 -17.66 -6.33 1.64
N ASP A 18 -16.32 -6.46 1.59
CA ASP A 18 -15.45 -5.55 0.82
C ASP A 18 -15.05 -6.08 -0.56
N PHE A 19 -15.58 -7.22 -1.01
CA PHE A 19 -15.24 -7.79 -2.32
C PHE A 19 -15.50 -6.84 -3.50
N TRP A 20 -16.55 -6.03 -3.40
CA TRP A 20 -16.86 -5.01 -4.41
C TRP A 20 -15.67 -4.07 -4.70
N LEU A 21 -14.88 -3.77 -3.67
CA LEU A 21 -13.72 -2.88 -3.80
C LEU A 21 -12.62 -3.52 -4.65
N LEU A 22 -12.38 -4.82 -4.51
CA LEU A 22 -11.47 -5.55 -5.41
C LEU A 22 -11.92 -5.49 -6.86
N ARG A 23 -13.20 -5.63 -7.13
CA ARG A 23 -13.75 -5.49 -8.48
C ARG A 23 -13.54 -4.09 -9.03
N ARG A 24 -13.76 -3.06 -8.22
CA ARG A 24 -13.54 -1.67 -8.60
C ARG A 24 -12.07 -1.38 -8.92
N THR A 25 -11.15 -1.90 -8.12
CA THR A 25 -9.71 -1.70 -8.32
C THR A 25 -9.11 -2.58 -9.44
N ASN A 26 -9.88 -3.51 -9.97
CA ASN A 26 -9.48 -4.40 -11.06
C ASN A 26 -9.74 -3.84 -12.46
N SER A 27 -9.97 -2.55 -12.59
CA SER A 27 -10.15 -1.90 -13.90
C SER A 27 -8.86 -1.88 -14.72
N PRO A 28 -8.91 -1.79 -16.04
CA PRO A 28 -7.72 -1.63 -16.88
C PRO A 28 -6.86 -0.45 -16.45
N GLU A 29 -7.48 0.68 -16.10
CA GLU A 29 -6.80 1.88 -15.63
C GLU A 29 -6.01 1.64 -14.33
N MET A 30 -6.62 0.98 -13.33
CA MET A 30 -5.99 0.76 -12.03
C MET A 30 -4.97 -0.39 -12.03
N THR A 31 -4.99 -1.24 -13.03
CA THR A 31 -4.09 -2.39 -13.15
C THR A 31 -3.02 -2.23 -14.24
N GLU A 32 -2.91 -1.07 -14.85
CA GLU A 32 -1.96 -0.77 -15.91
C GLU A 32 -0.51 -1.13 -15.54
N HIS A 33 -0.08 -0.81 -14.31
CA HIS A 33 1.25 -1.11 -13.79
C HIS A 33 1.33 -2.45 -13.04
N LEU A 34 0.29 -3.29 -13.13
CA LEU A 34 0.17 -4.58 -12.43
C LEU A 34 -0.06 -5.77 -13.39
N GLY A 35 0.14 -5.55 -14.68
CA GLY A 35 -0.06 -6.60 -15.70
C GLY A 35 -1.49 -6.73 -16.22
N GLY A 36 -2.35 -5.77 -15.94
CA GLY A 36 -3.75 -5.75 -16.39
C GLY A 36 -4.73 -6.44 -15.44
N PRO A 37 -6.04 -6.40 -15.77
CA PRO A 37 -7.08 -6.98 -14.93
C PRO A 37 -6.93 -8.49 -14.70
N GLU A 38 -7.20 -8.92 -13.49
CA GLU A 38 -7.29 -10.33 -13.13
C GLU A 38 -8.69 -10.89 -13.41
N SER A 39 -8.80 -12.23 -13.53
CA SER A 39 -10.09 -12.90 -13.66
C SER A 39 -10.91 -12.81 -12.36
N GLU A 40 -12.23 -12.96 -12.48
CA GLU A 40 -13.13 -12.97 -11.30
C GLU A 40 -12.74 -14.08 -10.31
N GLU A 41 -12.30 -15.23 -10.78
CA GLU A 41 -11.83 -16.33 -9.95
C GLU A 41 -10.60 -15.93 -9.12
N LYS A 42 -9.62 -15.26 -9.74
CA LYS A 42 -8.44 -14.75 -9.03
C LYS A 42 -8.80 -13.69 -8.01
N LEU A 43 -9.75 -12.82 -8.32
CA LEU A 43 -10.25 -11.83 -7.37
C LEU A 43 -10.94 -12.48 -6.17
N ALA A 44 -11.75 -13.53 -6.40
CA ALA A 44 -12.40 -14.27 -5.32
C ALA A 44 -11.37 -14.95 -4.41
N ASP A 45 -10.32 -15.55 -4.99
CA ASP A 45 -9.22 -16.15 -4.24
C ASP A 45 -8.45 -15.11 -3.42
N ARG A 46 -8.20 -13.93 -4.01
CA ARG A 46 -7.54 -12.81 -3.32
C ARG A 46 -8.39 -12.31 -2.15
N HIS A 47 -9.69 -12.14 -2.37
CA HIS A 47 -10.63 -11.72 -1.34
C HIS A 47 -10.65 -12.69 -0.15
N ARG A 48 -10.73 -13.99 -0.43
CA ARG A 48 -10.69 -15.03 0.59
C ARG A 48 -9.42 -14.92 1.44
N ARG A 49 -8.25 -14.74 0.81
CA ARG A 49 -6.98 -14.56 1.52
C ARG A 49 -6.93 -13.30 2.38
N TYR A 50 -7.66 -12.25 1.99
CA TYR A 50 -7.72 -11.00 2.77
C TYR A 50 -8.65 -11.12 3.98
N VAL A 51 -9.69 -11.96 3.90
CA VAL A 51 -10.64 -12.23 4.99
C VAL A 51 -10.04 -13.20 6.00
N GLU A 52 -9.34 -14.22 5.53
CA GLU A 52 -8.69 -15.21 6.39
C GLU A 52 -7.45 -14.63 7.10
N PRO A 53 -7.10 -15.12 8.30
CA PRO A 53 -5.86 -14.69 8.96
C PRO A 53 -4.62 -15.01 8.11
N PHE A 54 -3.73 -14.03 7.94
CA PHE A 54 -2.45 -14.18 7.26
C PHE A 54 -1.38 -13.33 7.95
N ALA A 55 -0.11 -13.54 7.57
CA ALA A 55 0.98 -12.69 8.05
C ALA A 55 0.91 -11.31 7.34
N GLY A 56 0.17 -10.41 7.95
CA GLY A 56 -0.15 -9.10 7.43
C GLY A 56 -1.61 -8.72 7.67
N ARG A 57 -2.07 -7.68 6.98
CA ARG A 57 -3.47 -7.24 6.98
C ARG A 57 -3.79 -6.35 5.80
N MET A 58 -5.01 -6.49 5.28
CA MET A 58 -5.60 -5.56 4.33
C MET A 58 -6.60 -4.64 5.03
N TYR A 59 -6.69 -3.42 4.51
CA TYR A 59 -7.60 -2.39 4.99
C TYR A 59 -8.36 -1.75 3.83
N ARG A 60 -9.57 -1.38 4.10
CA ARG A 60 -10.34 -0.42 3.33
C ARG A 60 -9.99 0.98 3.83
N VAL A 61 -9.68 1.88 2.93
CA VAL A 61 -9.36 3.28 3.26
C VAL A 61 -10.65 4.08 3.17
N THR A 62 -11.00 4.78 4.24
CA THR A 62 -12.19 5.64 4.29
C THR A 62 -11.81 7.07 4.67
N LEU A 63 -12.59 8.03 4.19
CA LEU A 63 -12.49 9.41 4.66
C LEU A 63 -12.95 9.47 6.12
N ALA A 64 -12.18 10.12 6.98
CA ALA A 64 -12.49 10.19 8.40
C ALA A 64 -13.79 10.94 8.69
N GLU A 65 -14.11 11.96 7.90
CA GLU A 65 -15.29 12.80 8.09
C GLU A 65 -16.56 12.11 7.60
N SER A 66 -16.58 11.62 6.37
CA SER A 66 -17.80 11.06 5.75
C SER A 66 -17.94 9.55 5.92
N GLY A 67 -16.85 8.84 6.17
CA GLY A 67 -16.82 7.38 6.16
C GLY A 67 -16.83 6.77 4.75
N GLU A 68 -16.78 7.58 3.70
CA GLU A 68 -16.79 7.12 2.32
C GLU A 68 -15.53 6.33 1.99
N THR A 69 -15.70 5.18 1.33
CA THR A 69 -14.57 4.34 0.93
C THR A 69 -13.90 4.92 -0.31
N VAL A 70 -12.58 5.14 -0.23
CA VAL A 70 -11.79 5.75 -1.30
C VAL A 70 -10.76 4.81 -1.91
N GLY A 71 -10.48 3.67 -1.29
CA GLY A 71 -9.51 2.72 -1.78
C GLY A 71 -9.15 1.64 -0.76
N SER A 72 -8.02 1.02 -1.00
CA SER A 72 -7.46 -0.03 -0.12
C SER A 72 -5.96 0.13 0.05
N ILE A 73 -5.46 -0.41 1.14
CA ILE A 73 -4.03 -0.50 1.46
C ILE A 73 -3.81 -1.70 2.35
N GLY A 74 -2.63 -2.31 2.26
CA GLY A 74 -2.31 -3.42 3.14
C GLY A 74 -0.83 -3.65 3.30
N TYR A 75 -0.48 -4.61 4.14
CA TYR A 75 0.88 -5.09 4.29
C TYR A 75 0.88 -6.61 4.46
N TRP A 76 1.96 -7.24 4.00
CA TRP A 76 2.15 -8.69 4.04
C TRP A 76 3.63 -9.02 4.15
N GLU A 77 3.92 -10.26 4.57
CA GLU A 77 5.29 -10.75 4.60
C GLU A 77 5.83 -10.98 3.19
N ARG A 78 7.10 -10.65 3.03
CA ARG A 78 7.88 -10.98 1.85
C ARG A 78 9.28 -11.40 2.24
N GLU A 79 9.83 -12.37 1.52
CA GLU A 79 11.27 -12.63 1.54
C GLU A 79 11.94 -11.71 0.52
N TRP A 80 12.91 -10.93 0.97
CA TRP A 80 13.61 -9.97 0.16
C TRP A 80 15.09 -9.94 0.51
N GLN A 81 15.97 -10.24 -0.48
CA GLN A 81 17.42 -10.26 -0.31
C GLN A 81 17.90 -11.11 0.88
N GLY A 82 17.28 -12.26 1.08
CA GLY A 82 17.61 -13.20 2.16
C GLY A 82 17.02 -12.88 3.53
N GLU A 83 16.22 -11.82 3.64
CA GLU A 83 15.56 -11.44 4.88
C GLU A 83 14.04 -11.41 4.73
N ARG A 84 13.32 -11.60 5.83
CA ARG A 84 11.87 -11.36 5.89
C ARG A 84 11.60 -9.91 6.18
N VAL A 85 10.77 -9.31 5.34
CA VAL A 85 10.36 -7.91 5.43
C VAL A 85 8.84 -7.81 5.34
N TRP A 86 8.31 -6.66 5.72
CA TRP A 86 6.97 -6.27 5.33
C TRP A 86 6.97 -5.62 3.96
N GLU A 87 5.98 -5.92 3.15
CA GLU A 87 5.69 -5.24 1.88
C GLU A 87 4.33 -4.57 1.98
N THR A 88 4.17 -3.42 1.36
CA THR A 88 2.90 -2.70 1.24
C THR A 88 2.54 -2.41 -0.20
N GLY A 89 1.24 -2.29 -0.46
CA GLY A 89 0.67 -1.84 -1.71
C GLY A 89 -0.68 -1.16 -1.44
N TRP A 90 -1.08 -0.28 -2.34
CA TRP A 90 -2.29 0.53 -2.23
C TRP A 90 -2.96 0.77 -3.56
N GLY A 91 -4.22 1.17 -3.51
CA GLY A 91 -4.97 1.65 -4.65
C GLY A 91 -6.03 2.64 -4.19
N ILE A 92 -6.10 3.79 -4.84
CA ILE A 92 -7.14 4.80 -4.63
C ILE A 92 -8.05 4.81 -5.86
N LEU A 93 -9.36 4.74 -5.64
CA LEU A 93 -10.35 4.78 -6.71
C LEU A 93 -10.19 6.04 -7.56
N PRO A 94 -10.37 5.96 -8.90
CA PRO A 94 -10.08 7.06 -9.81
C PRO A 94 -10.73 8.39 -9.42
N GLU A 95 -11.98 8.37 -8.98
CA GLU A 95 -12.74 9.56 -8.54
C GLU A 95 -12.15 10.27 -7.32
N PHE A 96 -11.26 9.61 -6.57
CA PHE A 96 -10.62 10.17 -5.37
C PHE A 96 -9.13 10.45 -5.55
N GLN A 97 -8.57 10.18 -6.71
CA GLN A 97 -7.15 10.43 -7.00
C GLN A 97 -6.85 11.94 -7.08
N GLY A 98 -5.57 12.29 -6.92
CA GLY A 98 -5.12 13.68 -6.99
C GLY A 98 -5.39 14.51 -5.72
N ARG A 99 -5.81 13.89 -4.62
CA ARG A 99 -6.14 14.54 -3.34
C ARG A 99 -5.14 14.24 -2.22
N GLY A 100 -4.08 13.49 -2.52
CA GLY A 100 -3.07 13.10 -1.53
C GLY A 100 -3.50 11.97 -0.59
N LEU A 101 -4.60 11.29 -0.86
CA LEU A 101 -5.17 10.26 0.02
C LEU A 101 -4.29 9.00 0.12
N ALA A 102 -3.63 8.61 -0.97
CA ALA A 102 -2.72 7.47 -0.94
C ALA A 102 -1.52 7.72 -0.01
N ALA A 103 -0.92 8.90 -0.06
CA ALA A 103 0.19 9.26 0.83
C ALA A 103 -0.26 9.33 2.30
N THR A 104 -1.45 9.86 2.57
CA THR A 104 -2.04 9.91 3.91
C THR A 104 -2.31 8.49 4.43
N ALA A 105 -2.87 7.61 3.61
CA ALA A 105 -3.10 6.20 3.97
C ALA A 105 -1.77 5.46 4.21
N ALA A 106 -0.76 5.69 3.37
CA ALA A 106 0.55 5.08 3.53
C ALA A 106 1.23 5.51 4.84
N ARG A 107 1.16 6.77 5.22
CA ARG A 107 1.66 7.24 6.53
C ARG A 107 0.93 6.57 7.69
N ALA A 108 -0.39 6.47 7.62
CA ALA A 108 -1.17 5.77 8.64
C ALA A 108 -0.79 4.29 8.74
N LEU A 109 -0.56 3.62 7.60
CA LEU A 109 -0.11 2.23 7.58
C LEU A 109 1.29 2.07 8.20
N VAL A 110 2.22 2.97 7.90
CA VAL A 110 3.57 2.95 8.50
C VAL A 110 3.47 2.93 10.02
N ASP A 111 2.60 3.75 10.61
CA ASP A 111 2.40 3.78 12.06
C ASP A 111 1.85 2.45 12.59
N VAL A 112 0.89 1.85 11.90
CA VAL A 112 0.35 0.51 12.25
C VAL A 112 1.45 -0.54 12.22
N VAL A 113 2.24 -0.59 11.15
CA VAL A 113 3.29 -1.60 10.97
C VAL A 113 4.46 -1.37 11.92
N ARG A 114 4.75 -0.11 12.27
CA ARG A 114 5.76 0.23 13.29
C ARG A 114 5.40 -0.36 14.66
N GLN A 115 4.14 -0.29 15.05
CA GLN A 115 3.67 -0.94 16.29
C GLN A 115 3.83 -2.46 16.22
N ARG A 116 3.60 -3.05 15.03
CA ARG A 116 3.81 -4.48 14.81
C ARG A 116 5.30 -4.84 14.96
N ALA A 117 6.19 -4.05 14.40
CA ALA A 117 7.64 -4.24 14.53
C ALA A 117 8.11 -4.15 16.00
N ALA A 118 7.58 -3.22 16.77
CA ALA A 118 7.86 -3.08 18.19
C ALA A 118 7.45 -4.32 19.01
N ASN A 119 6.47 -5.08 18.54
CA ASN A 119 5.98 -6.32 19.16
C ASN A 119 6.58 -7.59 18.53
N GLY A 120 7.78 -7.51 17.94
CA GLY A 120 8.49 -8.65 17.37
C GLY A 120 8.23 -8.93 15.90
N GLY A 121 7.65 -7.97 15.18
CA GLY A 121 7.52 -8.04 13.72
C GLY A 121 8.82 -7.68 12.98
N HIS A 122 8.78 -7.75 11.65
CA HIS A 122 9.95 -7.42 10.82
C HIS A 122 10.34 -5.94 10.94
N PRO A 123 11.64 -5.62 10.84
CA PRO A 123 12.14 -4.27 11.13
C PRO A 123 11.94 -3.26 9.99
N THR A 124 11.59 -3.72 8.78
CA THR A 124 11.46 -2.86 7.60
C THR A 124 10.15 -3.07 6.86
N LEU A 125 9.68 -1.99 6.25
CA LEU A 125 8.53 -1.98 5.35
C LEU A 125 8.98 -1.50 3.98
N HIS A 126 8.73 -2.29 2.95
CA HIS A 126 9.08 -1.99 1.57
C HIS A 126 7.84 -1.74 0.71
N ALA A 127 8.00 -0.91 -0.31
CA ALA A 127 7.06 -0.75 -1.40
C ALA A 127 7.83 -0.85 -2.73
N PHE A 128 7.25 -1.57 -3.70
CA PHE A 128 7.91 -1.85 -4.98
C PHE A 128 7.05 -1.37 -6.16
N PRO A 129 6.76 -0.07 -6.28
CA PRO A 129 6.08 0.43 -7.45
C PRO A 129 6.93 0.25 -8.70
N GLU A 130 6.29 0.01 -9.85
CA GLU A 130 6.98 0.03 -11.14
C GLU A 130 7.75 1.36 -11.28
N ALA A 131 8.99 1.30 -11.80
CA ALA A 131 9.88 2.45 -11.83
C ALA A 131 9.27 3.67 -12.58
N GLU A 132 8.46 3.40 -13.59
CA GLU A 132 7.79 4.44 -14.40
C GLU A 132 6.45 4.92 -13.83
N HIS A 133 5.94 4.28 -12.77
CA HIS A 133 4.69 4.67 -12.12
C HIS A 133 4.89 5.91 -11.24
N ALA A 134 4.89 7.08 -11.85
CA ALA A 134 5.20 8.34 -11.18
C ALA A 134 4.32 8.62 -9.96
N ALA A 135 3.02 8.32 -10.04
CA ALA A 135 2.08 8.54 -8.94
C ALA A 135 2.43 7.73 -7.69
N SER A 136 2.66 6.42 -7.83
CA SER A 136 3.03 5.55 -6.70
C SER A 136 4.41 5.85 -6.13
N ASN A 137 5.38 6.20 -6.97
CA ASN A 137 6.70 6.65 -6.50
C ASN A 137 6.59 7.97 -5.72
N GLY A 138 5.72 8.88 -6.16
CA GLY A 138 5.40 10.10 -5.44
C GLY A 138 4.77 9.86 -4.06
N VAL A 139 3.89 8.87 -3.96
CA VAL A 139 3.31 8.42 -2.68
C VAL A 139 4.40 7.94 -1.73
N CYS A 140 5.30 7.08 -2.17
CA CYS A 140 6.42 6.59 -1.36
C CYS A 140 7.25 7.76 -0.80
N ARG A 141 7.60 8.72 -1.63
CA ARG A 141 8.38 9.90 -1.22
C ARG A 141 7.65 10.71 -0.17
N LYS A 142 6.37 11.02 -0.40
CA LYS A 142 5.54 11.82 0.51
C LYS A 142 5.26 11.09 1.84
N ALA A 143 5.19 9.76 1.81
CA ALA A 143 4.97 8.95 3.01
C ALA A 143 6.23 8.71 3.84
N GLY A 144 7.40 9.23 3.41
CA GLY A 144 8.64 9.15 4.16
C GLY A 144 9.47 7.90 3.90
N PHE A 145 9.19 7.17 2.82
CA PHE A 145 10.05 6.06 2.37
C PHE A 145 11.35 6.61 1.77
N THR A 146 12.41 5.84 1.90
CA THR A 146 13.71 6.12 1.27
C THR A 146 13.91 5.20 0.08
N LEU A 147 14.28 5.76 -1.07
CA LEU A 147 14.60 4.98 -2.27
C LEU A 147 15.95 4.26 -2.07
N ARG A 148 15.96 2.94 -2.22
CA ARG A 148 17.16 2.10 -2.09
C ARG A 148 17.79 1.74 -3.42
N GLY A 149 17.05 1.76 -4.49
CA GLY A 149 17.51 1.45 -5.83
C GLY A 149 16.43 0.86 -6.72
N GLN A 150 16.81 0.48 -7.92
CA GLN A 150 15.94 -0.22 -8.84
C GLN A 150 16.20 -1.72 -8.78
N VAL A 151 15.15 -2.51 -8.94
CA VAL A 151 15.18 -3.96 -8.92
C VAL A 151 14.33 -4.53 -10.05
N ASP A 152 14.77 -5.66 -10.61
CA ASP A 152 14.01 -6.37 -11.63
C ASP A 152 13.42 -7.63 -11.00
N PHE A 153 12.13 -7.86 -11.23
CA PHE A 153 11.45 -9.11 -10.87
C PHE A 153 10.24 -9.35 -11.78
N GLU A 154 9.59 -10.49 -11.62
CA GLU A 154 8.39 -10.83 -12.38
C GLU A 154 7.13 -10.55 -11.55
N TYR A 155 6.20 -9.79 -12.14
CA TYR A 155 4.87 -9.62 -11.57
C TYR A 155 3.83 -9.25 -12.64
N PRO A 156 2.76 -10.01 -12.78
CA PRO A 156 2.63 -11.39 -12.30
C PRO A 156 3.69 -12.31 -12.93
N LYS A 157 3.82 -13.53 -12.44
CA LYS A 157 4.83 -14.50 -12.96
C LYS A 157 4.80 -14.54 -14.49
N GLY A 158 5.98 -14.42 -15.12
CA GLY A 158 6.15 -14.36 -16.56
C GLY A 158 6.12 -12.94 -17.14
N ASN A 159 5.81 -11.93 -16.36
CA ASN A 159 5.83 -10.52 -16.77
C ASN A 159 6.97 -9.79 -16.07
N PRO A 160 8.13 -9.59 -16.74
CA PRO A 160 9.25 -8.89 -16.13
C PRO A 160 8.92 -7.41 -15.96
N ILE A 161 9.18 -6.88 -14.76
CA ILE A 161 9.01 -5.47 -14.45
C ILE A 161 10.25 -4.91 -13.76
N ARG A 162 10.52 -3.65 -14.00
CA ARG A 162 11.51 -2.89 -13.26
C ARG A 162 10.80 -2.03 -12.23
N SER A 163 11.14 -2.24 -10.97
CA SER A 163 10.53 -1.55 -9.84
C SER A 163 11.56 -0.77 -9.05
N ASN A 164 11.09 0.22 -8.32
CA ASN A 164 11.88 0.90 -7.31
C ASN A 164 11.67 0.21 -5.95
N ASP A 165 12.76 0.00 -5.21
CA ASP A 165 12.71 -0.46 -3.83
C ASP A 165 12.71 0.75 -2.90
N TRP A 166 11.54 1.05 -2.34
CA TRP A 166 11.35 2.07 -1.31
C TRP A 166 11.23 1.40 0.05
N CYS A 167 11.88 1.95 1.07
CA CYS A 167 11.97 1.32 2.39
C CYS A 167 11.79 2.31 3.53
N VAL A 168 11.09 1.86 4.58
CA VAL A 168 11.03 2.53 5.88
C VAL A 168 11.66 1.62 6.92
N ASP A 169 12.60 2.15 7.71
CA ASP A 169 13.07 1.49 8.93
C ASP A 169 12.04 1.72 10.04
N LEU A 170 11.37 0.66 10.46
CA LEU A 170 10.31 0.71 11.46
C LEU A 170 10.81 0.84 12.89
N ARG A 171 12.12 0.66 13.12
CA ARG A 171 12.75 0.78 14.44
C ARG A 171 13.03 2.23 14.80
N THR A 172 13.14 3.10 13.81
CA THR A 172 13.30 4.54 14.00
C THR A 172 11.94 5.20 14.10
N GLY A 173 11.72 6.09 15.06
CA GLY A 173 10.52 6.92 15.13
C GLY A 173 10.43 7.86 13.91
N PRO A 174 9.27 8.53 13.69
CA PRO A 174 9.19 9.58 12.70
C PRO A 174 10.30 10.61 12.97
N ALA A 175 10.95 11.08 11.89
CA ALA A 175 11.94 12.14 12.01
C ALA A 175 11.31 13.27 12.84
N ALA A 176 11.98 13.66 13.93
CA ALA A 176 11.54 14.81 14.70
C ALA A 176 11.45 15.98 13.73
N ALA A 177 10.28 16.61 13.65
CA ALA A 177 10.14 17.84 12.92
C ALA A 177 11.13 18.81 13.56
N THR A 178 12.23 19.10 12.87
CA THR A 178 13.12 20.17 13.25
C THR A 178 12.34 21.45 13.14
N GLY A 179 12.01 22.02 14.28
CA GLY A 179 11.34 23.30 14.42
C GLY A 179 12.12 24.46 13.80
#